data_b5487f910a37dd91ff5bf7b99f7e5f5c
#
_entry.id   b5487f910a37dd91ff5bf7b99f7e5f5c
#
_cell.length_a   1.000
_cell.length_b   1.000
_cell.length_c   1.000
_cell.angle_alpha   90.00
_cell.angle_beta   90.00
_cell.angle_gamma   90.00
#
_symmetry.space_group_name_H-M   'P 1'
#
loop_
_entity.id
_entity.type
_entity.pdbx_description
1 polymer ?
#
loop_
_entity_poly.entity_id
_entity_poly.type
_entity_poly.pdbx_seq_one_letter_code
_entity_poly.pdbx_strand_id
1 'polypeptide(L)'
;MNLTENTIFITGGGSGIGRGLAEAFHELGNNVIIAGRRKSKLDATTQANPGMHSLELDIADPASISAVAKKVIADYPALNVLINNAGLMLIDDAAGSVDDRLLTSTVATNLLGPIRLTSAVIEHLKKQARATVIYNTSALAFVPLALTAVYSATKAALHSYVLSQRYKLKATSVNVLEMAPPWVQTDLLNSNEEPRAMPLKQFIEGTIKALGTEAEEILVEQARPFRNNPGPHESALVTQFNDMMIAAPQPPAPAGTADRWAIADPTASRTPSPKPK
;
A
#
# COMPACT_ATOMS: atom_id res chain seq x y z
N MET A 1 -0.53 19.15 -1.17
CA MET A 1 -1.99 19.13 -0.86
C MET A 1 -2.28 19.92 0.42
N ASN A 2 -3.54 20.32 0.68
CA ASN A 2 -3.89 20.80 2.02
C ASN A 2 -3.81 19.68 3.03
N LEU A 3 -3.23 19.96 4.20
CA LEU A 3 -3.05 18.98 5.26
C LEU A 3 -4.22 18.91 6.25
N THR A 4 -5.15 19.87 6.19
CA THR A 4 -6.33 19.99 7.06
C THR A 4 -7.62 20.06 6.26
N GLU A 5 -8.77 19.96 6.94
CA GLU A 5 -10.11 20.07 6.33
C GLU A 5 -10.37 19.02 5.25
N ASN A 6 -9.89 17.81 5.46
CA ASN A 6 -10.12 16.71 4.53
C ASN A 6 -10.96 15.60 5.19
N THR A 7 -11.68 14.87 4.35
CA THR A 7 -12.18 13.54 4.65
C THR A 7 -11.34 12.54 3.87
N ILE A 8 -10.58 11.70 4.61
CA ILE A 8 -9.50 10.88 4.08
C ILE A 8 -9.84 9.41 4.23
N PHE A 9 -9.78 8.65 3.14
CA PHE A 9 -9.91 7.20 3.14
C PHE A 9 -8.55 6.54 2.90
N ILE A 10 -8.09 5.70 3.86
CA ILE A 10 -6.74 5.09 3.85
C ILE A 10 -6.86 3.58 3.86
N THR A 11 -6.35 2.91 2.84
CA THR A 11 -6.25 1.45 2.82
C THR A 11 -5.01 0.95 3.56
N GLY A 12 -5.12 -0.17 4.28
CA GLY A 12 -4.03 -0.67 5.12
C GLY A 12 -3.79 0.18 6.38
N GLY A 13 -4.81 0.90 6.86
CA GLY A 13 -4.70 1.86 7.97
C GLY A 13 -4.59 1.25 9.37
N GLY A 14 -4.62 -0.07 9.52
CA GLY A 14 -4.52 -0.73 10.83
C GLY A 14 -3.08 -1.03 11.30
N SER A 15 -2.04 -0.74 10.52
CA SER A 15 -0.64 -0.99 10.90
C SER A 15 0.35 -0.21 10.03
N GLY A 16 1.61 -0.14 10.46
CA GLY A 16 2.73 0.40 9.69
C GLY A 16 2.48 1.82 9.16
N ILE A 17 2.91 2.08 7.93
CA ILE A 17 2.80 3.40 7.29
C ILE A 17 1.35 3.88 7.25
N GLY A 18 0.39 3.02 6.91
CA GLY A 18 -1.01 3.41 6.81
C GLY A 18 -1.59 3.87 8.14
N ARG A 19 -1.26 3.20 9.25
CA ARG A 19 -1.66 3.61 10.60
C ARG A 19 -0.97 4.93 10.98
N GLY A 20 0.33 5.04 10.77
CA GLY A 20 1.05 6.27 11.10
C GLY A 20 0.53 7.50 10.36
N LEU A 21 0.19 7.36 9.05
CA LEU A 21 -0.45 8.43 8.28
C LEU A 21 -1.84 8.75 8.80
N ALA A 22 -2.65 7.72 9.14
CA ALA A 22 -3.99 7.90 9.69
C ALA A 22 -3.95 8.70 10.99
N GLU A 23 -3.06 8.34 11.91
CA GLU A 23 -2.86 9.03 13.19
C GLU A 23 -2.40 10.47 12.96
N ALA A 24 -1.39 10.71 12.10
CA ALA A 24 -0.90 12.06 11.81
C ALA A 24 -1.96 12.97 11.17
N PHE A 25 -2.75 12.46 10.23
CA PHE A 25 -3.84 13.24 9.65
C PHE A 25 -5.00 13.47 10.63
N HIS A 26 -5.28 12.52 11.51
CA HIS A 26 -6.28 12.67 12.55
C HIS A 26 -5.88 13.76 13.57
N GLU A 27 -4.62 13.78 14.00
CA GLU A 27 -4.05 14.83 14.87
C GLU A 27 -4.13 16.23 14.23
N LEU A 28 -4.08 16.31 12.91
CA LEU A 28 -4.28 17.56 12.14
C LEU A 28 -5.76 17.95 12.00
N GLY A 29 -6.69 17.24 12.64
CA GLY A 29 -8.12 17.54 12.64
C GLY A 29 -8.88 17.08 11.40
N ASN A 30 -8.34 16.17 10.59
CA ASN A 30 -9.07 15.59 9.46
C ASN A 30 -10.04 14.50 9.91
N ASN A 31 -11.12 14.29 9.14
CA ASN A 31 -11.99 13.14 9.26
C ASN A 31 -11.31 11.94 8.57
N VAL A 32 -10.86 10.94 9.34
CA VAL A 32 -10.08 9.82 8.82
C VAL A 32 -10.87 8.52 8.91
N ILE A 33 -10.96 7.83 7.78
CA ILE A 33 -11.54 6.51 7.63
C ILE A 33 -10.42 5.55 7.21
N ILE A 34 -10.14 4.52 8.01
CA ILE A 34 -9.16 3.50 7.70
C ILE A 34 -9.83 2.23 7.20
N ALA A 35 -9.14 1.47 6.33
CA ALA A 35 -9.65 0.20 5.85
C ALA A 35 -8.57 -0.88 5.80
N GLY A 36 -8.99 -2.14 5.93
CA GLY A 36 -8.12 -3.30 5.86
C GLY A 36 -8.84 -4.60 6.20
N ARG A 37 -8.14 -5.73 6.08
CA ARG A 37 -8.71 -7.07 6.33
C ARG A 37 -8.79 -7.45 7.81
N ARG A 38 -7.88 -6.92 8.64
CA ARG A 38 -7.73 -7.32 10.05
C ARG A 38 -8.55 -6.41 10.94
N LYS A 39 -9.79 -6.80 11.21
CA LYS A 39 -10.73 -6.04 12.06
C LYS A 39 -10.10 -5.65 13.40
N SER A 40 -9.44 -6.58 14.10
CA SER A 40 -8.80 -6.31 15.40
C SER A 40 -7.75 -5.19 15.35
N LYS A 41 -6.98 -5.07 14.25
CA LYS A 41 -6.01 -3.97 14.07
C LYS A 41 -6.70 -2.64 13.78
N LEU A 42 -7.81 -2.67 13.02
CA LEU A 42 -8.62 -1.49 12.76
C LEU A 42 -9.27 -0.98 14.06
N ASP A 43 -9.90 -1.87 14.82
CA ASP A 43 -10.54 -1.55 16.10
C ASP A 43 -9.51 -0.97 17.09
N ALA A 44 -8.33 -1.58 17.21
CA ALA A 44 -7.26 -1.05 18.08
C ALA A 44 -6.81 0.36 17.66
N THR A 45 -6.77 0.65 16.35
CA THR A 45 -6.39 1.98 15.85
C THR A 45 -7.48 3.00 16.14
N THR A 46 -8.76 2.68 15.87
CA THR A 46 -9.87 3.60 16.12
C THR A 46 -10.15 3.83 17.60
N GLN A 47 -9.96 2.81 18.46
CA GLN A 47 -10.06 2.96 19.92
C GLN A 47 -8.99 3.91 20.48
N ALA A 48 -7.77 3.85 19.93
CA ALA A 48 -6.69 4.76 20.32
C ALA A 48 -6.88 6.20 19.79
N ASN A 49 -7.75 6.39 18.78
CA ASN A 49 -7.98 7.68 18.10
C ASN A 49 -9.50 7.95 18.01
N PRO A 50 -10.14 8.44 19.08
CA PRO A 50 -11.58 8.71 19.10
C PRO A 50 -11.99 9.69 17.98
N GLY A 51 -13.03 9.33 17.22
CA GLY A 51 -13.48 10.08 16.04
C GLY A 51 -12.90 9.56 14.71
N MET A 52 -11.93 8.65 14.73
CA MET A 52 -11.50 7.90 13.55
C MET A 52 -12.46 6.74 13.27
N HIS A 53 -12.73 6.47 12.00
CA HIS A 53 -13.64 5.41 11.57
C HIS A 53 -12.90 4.27 10.86
N SER A 54 -13.54 3.10 10.77
CA SER A 54 -12.95 1.96 10.05
C SER A 54 -13.98 1.17 9.23
N LEU A 55 -13.49 0.56 8.13
CA LEU A 55 -14.25 -0.34 7.27
C LEU A 55 -13.42 -1.60 7.00
N GLU A 56 -14.05 -2.76 7.03
CA GLU A 56 -13.38 -3.99 6.58
C GLU A 56 -13.29 -3.98 5.05
N LEU A 57 -12.09 -4.20 4.53
CA LEU A 57 -11.80 -4.21 3.09
C LEU A 57 -10.77 -5.28 2.76
N ASP A 58 -11.12 -6.21 1.89
CA ASP A 58 -10.13 -6.97 1.14
C ASP A 58 -9.85 -6.28 -0.19
N ILE A 59 -8.68 -5.65 -0.28
CA ILE A 59 -8.28 -4.90 -1.48
C ILE A 59 -7.97 -5.82 -2.68
N ALA A 60 -7.82 -7.13 -2.47
CA ALA A 60 -7.64 -8.09 -3.55
C ALA A 60 -8.98 -8.55 -4.15
N ASP A 61 -10.10 -8.41 -3.42
CA ASP A 61 -11.43 -8.82 -3.84
C ASP A 61 -12.22 -7.68 -4.50
N PRO A 62 -12.58 -7.80 -5.80
CA PRO A 62 -13.38 -6.79 -6.50
C PRO A 62 -14.76 -6.55 -5.88
N ALA A 63 -15.40 -7.58 -5.29
CA ALA A 63 -16.71 -7.45 -4.67
C ALA A 63 -16.62 -6.62 -3.37
N SER A 64 -15.60 -6.89 -2.53
CA SER A 64 -15.29 -6.11 -1.35
C SER A 64 -15.00 -4.65 -1.69
N ILE A 65 -14.18 -4.40 -2.74
CA ILE A 65 -13.89 -3.05 -3.21
C ILE A 65 -15.17 -2.31 -3.61
N SER A 66 -16.04 -2.95 -4.42
CA SER A 66 -17.28 -2.33 -4.88
C SER A 66 -18.22 -1.98 -3.72
N ALA A 67 -18.37 -2.88 -2.76
CA ALA A 67 -19.21 -2.66 -1.58
C ALA A 67 -18.69 -1.51 -0.71
N VAL A 68 -17.38 -1.52 -0.41
CA VAL A 68 -16.75 -0.50 0.43
C VAL A 68 -16.72 0.87 -0.26
N ALA A 69 -16.46 0.93 -1.57
CA ALA A 69 -16.50 2.19 -2.33
C ALA A 69 -17.89 2.85 -2.27
N LYS A 70 -18.95 2.06 -2.47
CA LYS A 70 -20.34 2.57 -2.33
C LYS A 70 -20.61 3.06 -0.91
N LYS A 71 -20.20 2.28 0.09
CA LYS A 71 -20.42 2.63 1.50
C LYS A 71 -19.66 3.88 1.91
N VAL A 72 -18.39 4.01 1.58
CA VAL A 72 -17.59 5.18 1.97
C VAL A 72 -18.09 6.46 1.32
N ILE A 73 -18.57 6.41 0.08
CA ILE A 73 -19.17 7.56 -0.61
C ILE A 73 -20.51 7.95 0.04
N ALA A 74 -21.35 6.98 0.41
CA ALA A 74 -22.65 7.24 1.02
C ALA A 74 -22.53 7.80 2.44
N ASP A 75 -21.66 7.19 3.27
CA ASP A 75 -21.49 7.56 4.67
C ASP A 75 -20.64 8.84 4.83
N TYR A 76 -19.74 9.12 3.87
CA TYR A 76 -18.81 10.26 3.91
C TYR A 76 -18.82 11.05 2.60
N PRO A 77 -19.92 11.78 2.30
CA PRO A 77 -20.05 12.49 1.02
C PRO A 77 -19.01 13.60 0.79
N ALA A 78 -18.33 14.04 1.85
CA ALA A 78 -17.21 14.98 1.77
C ALA A 78 -15.85 14.32 1.49
N LEU A 79 -15.83 13.00 1.22
CA LEU A 79 -14.59 12.26 0.87
C LEU A 79 -13.87 12.96 -0.29
N ASN A 80 -12.67 13.46 -0.01
CA ASN A 80 -11.84 14.18 -1.00
C ASN A 80 -10.39 13.68 -1.07
N VAL A 81 -9.97 12.77 -0.19
CA VAL A 81 -8.62 12.18 -0.25
C VAL A 81 -8.71 10.66 -0.17
N LEU A 82 -8.09 9.98 -1.15
CA LEU A 82 -7.86 8.54 -1.15
C LEU A 82 -6.37 8.24 -1.01
N ILE A 83 -5.98 7.46 -0.01
CA ILE A 83 -4.61 6.96 0.14
C ILE A 83 -4.59 5.44 -0.09
N ASN A 84 -4.10 5.05 -1.26
CA ASN A 84 -3.86 3.66 -1.63
C ASN A 84 -2.55 3.19 -1.01
N ASN A 85 -2.62 2.69 0.22
CA ASN A 85 -1.44 2.26 0.97
C ASN A 85 -1.39 0.74 1.20
N ALA A 86 -2.51 0.04 1.20
CA ALA A 86 -2.52 -1.41 1.39
C ALA A 86 -1.57 -2.11 0.42
N GLY A 87 -0.77 -3.03 0.95
CA GLY A 87 0.19 -3.78 0.16
C GLY A 87 0.71 -4.99 0.94
N LEU A 88 1.30 -5.91 0.22
CA LEU A 88 2.04 -7.05 0.75
C LEU A 88 3.37 -7.17 0.02
N MET A 89 4.37 -7.70 0.72
CA MET A 89 5.71 -7.95 0.20
C MET A 89 6.13 -9.34 0.66
N LEU A 90 6.36 -10.22 -0.29
CA LEU A 90 6.74 -11.61 -0.06
C LEU A 90 8.10 -11.85 -0.70
N ILE A 91 8.90 -12.72 -0.08
CA ILE A 91 10.16 -13.17 -0.65
C ILE A 91 9.85 -14.15 -1.78
N ASP A 92 10.48 -13.95 -2.93
CA ASP A 92 10.37 -14.80 -4.10
C ASP A 92 11.77 -15.13 -4.67
N ASP A 93 11.82 -16.07 -5.59
CA ASP A 93 13.06 -16.46 -6.29
C ASP A 93 12.84 -16.36 -7.81
N ALA A 94 13.21 -15.22 -8.38
CA ALA A 94 13.11 -14.99 -9.82
C ALA A 94 14.07 -15.83 -10.66
N ALA A 95 15.05 -16.53 -10.04
CA ALA A 95 15.94 -17.47 -10.72
C ALA A 95 15.39 -18.92 -10.72
N GLY A 96 14.37 -19.19 -9.93
CA GLY A 96 13.71 -20.48 -9.77
C GLY A 96 12.25 -20.49 -10.18
N SER A 97 11.50 -21.41 -9.61
CA SER A 97 10.04 -21.45 -9.79
C SER A 97 9.37 -20.51 -8.78
N VAL A 98 8.55 -19.61 -9.26
CA VAL A 98 7.74 -18.71 -8.40
C VAL A 98 6.36 -19.34 -8.15
N ASP A 99 5.92 -19.35 -6.91
CA ASP A 99 4.58 -19.82 -6.54
C ASP A 99 3.50 -18.92 -7.17
N ASP A 100 2.59 -19.51 -7.93
CA ASP A 100 1.50 -18.79 -8.61
C ASP A 100 0.55 -18.08 -7.62
N ARG A 101 0.37 -18.61 -6.41
CA ARG A 101 -0.41 -17.94 -5.36
C ARG A 101 0.27 -16.66 -4.89
N LEU A 102 1.61 -16.67 -4.75
CA LEU A 102 2.39 -15.49 -4.45
C LEU A 102 2.23 -14.45 -5.55
N LEU A 103 2.40 -14.85 -6.82
CA LEU A 103 2.22 -13.98 -7.98
C LEU A 103 0.84 -13.31 -7.96
N THR A 104 -0.20 -14.14 -7.94
CA THR A 104 -1.58 -13.68 -8.03
C THR A 104 -1.96 -12.77 -6.87
N SER A 105 -1.62 -13.15 -5.62
CA SER A 105 -1.95 -12.35 -4.44
C SER A 105 -1.19 -11.03 -4.41
N THR A 106 0.08 -11.01 -4.83
CA THR A 106 0.88 -9.78 -4.87
C THR A 106 0.36 -8.81 -5.92
N VAL A 107 0.06 -9.30 -7.13
CA VAL A 107 -0.51 -8.49 -8.22
C VAL A 107 -1.91 -7.98 -7.85
N ALA A 108 -2.76 -8.85 -7.32
CA ALA A 108 -4.12 -8.47 -6.92
C ALA A 108 -4.12 -7.37 -5.85
N THR A 109 -3.25 -7.50 -4.83
CA THR A 109 -3.19 -6.56 -3.71
C THR A 109 -2.49 -5.26 -4.09
N ASN A 110 -1.30 -5.34 -4.71
CA ASN A 110 -0.43 -4.17 -4.89
C ASN A 110 -0.72 -3.36 -6.15
N LEU A 111 -1.32 -3.97 -7.15
CA LEU A 111 -1.56 -3.32 -8.45
C LEU A 111 -3.05 -3.22 -8.77
N LEU A 112 -3.75 -4.34 -8.87
CA LEU A 112 -5.15 -4.34 -9.29
C LEU A 112 -6.06 -3.68 -8.25
N GLY A 113 -5.81 -3.91 -6.96
CA GLY A 113 -6.57 -3.36 -5.85
C GLY A 113 -6.64 -1.83 -5.86
N PRO A 114 -5.50 -1.11 -5.79
CA PRO A 114 -5.49 0.35 -5.82
C PRO A 114 -6.07 0.94 -7.11
N ILE A 115 -5.85 0.30 -8.27
CA ILE A 115 -6.46 0.74 -9.54
C ILE A 115 -7.98 0.60 -9.47
N ARG A 116 -8.50 -0.55 -9.04
CA ARG A 116 -9.95 -0.81 -8.92
C ARG A 116 -10.61 0.12 -7.92
N LEU A 117 -10.01 0.29 -6.72
CA LEU A 117 -10.58 1.16 -5.70
C LEU A 117 -10.63 2.61 -6.18
N THR A 118 -9.55 3.12 -6.76
CA THR A 118 -9.53 4.47 -7.31
C THR A 118 -10.58 4.63 -8.40
N SER A 119 -10.69 3.66 -9.32
CA SER A 119 -11.73 3.66 -10.36
C SER A 119 -13.14 3.70 -9.78
N ALA A 120 -13.39 3.01 -8.68
CA ALA A 120 -14.71 2.97 -8.04
C ALA A 120 -15.11 4.29 -7.36
N VAL A 121 -14.14 5.14 -6.95
CA VAL A 121 -14.41 6.41 -6.27
C VAL A 121 -14.08 7.65 -7.10
N ILE A 122 -13.45 7.52 -8.27
CA ILE A 122 -12.90 8.66 -9.01
C ILE A 122 -13.96 9.66 -9.46
N GLU A 123 -15.15 9.19 -9.88
CA GLU A 123 -16.24 10.08 -10.30
C GLU A 123 -16.83 10.87 -9.12
N HIS A 124 -16.75 10.32 -7.90
CA HIS A 124 -17.08 11.07 -6.69
C HIS A 124 -16.01 12.13 -6.41
N LEU A 125 -14.72 11.76 -6.47
CA LEU A 125 -13.62 12.69 -6.23
C LEU A 125 -13.59 13.86 -7.21
N LYS A 126 -13.90 13.63 -8.48
CA LYS A 126 -14.01 14.71 -9.49
C LYS A 126 -15.08 15.76 -9.19
N LYS A 127 -16.09 15.41 -8.38
CA LYS A 127 -17.17 16.34 -7.97
C LYS A 127 -16.77 17.21 -6.78
N GLN A 128 -15.70 16.88 -6.08
CA GLN A 128 -15.19 17.68 -4.98
C GLN A 128 -14.49 18.93 -5.52
N ALA A 129 -14.59 20.06 -4.81
CA ALA A 129 -13.90 21.30 -5.19
C ALA A 129 -12.38 21.12 -5.29
N ARG A 130 -11.83 20.19 -4.47
CA ARG A 130 -10.45 19.74 -4.49
C ARG A 130 -10.41 18.27 -4.06
N ALA A 131 -9.63 17.45 -4.72
CA ALA A 131 -9.40 16.07 -4.33
C ALA A 131 -7.97 15.64 -4.55
N THR A 132 -7.56 14.60 -3.82
CA THR A 132 -6.22 14.02 -3.95
C THR A 132 -6.29 12.50 -3.91
N VAL A 133 -5.60 11.84 -4.84
CA VAL A 133 -5.33 10.41 -4.80
C VAL A 133 -3.84 10.22 -4.56
N ILE A 134 -3.48 9.48 -3.50
CA ILE A 134 -2.10 9.16 -3.18
C ILE A 134 -1.89 7.66 -3.38
N TYR A 135 -0.86 7.30 -4.12
CA TYR A 135 -0.42 5.92 -4.28
C TYR A 135 0.87 5.68 -3.50
N ASN A 136 0.84 4.72 -2.60
CA ASN A 136 2.02 4.24 -1.90
C ASN A 136 2.74 3.20 -2.78
N THR A 137 3.72 3.67 -3.57
CA THR A 137 4.61 2.81 -4.37
C THR A 137 5.77 2.29 -3.51
N SER A 138 7.00 2.51 -3.88
CA SER A 138 8.21 2.15 -3.14
C SER A 138 9.45 2.71 -3.84
N ALA A 139 10.55 2.89 -3.12
CA ALA A 139 11.88 3.05 -3.72
C ALA A 139 12.23 1.87 -4.64
N LEU A 140 11.66 0.67 -4.35
CA LEU A 140 11.82 -0.53 -5.19
C LEU A 140 11.05 -0.47 -6.53
N ALA A 141 10.26 0.57 -6.76
CA ALA A 141 9.71 0.86 -8.09
C ALA A 141 10.79 1.38 -9.06
N PHE A 142 11.88 1.94 -8.52
CA PHE A 142 12.98 2.55 -9.28
C PHE A 142 14.21 1.67 -9.34
N VAL A 143 14.50 0.95 -8.23
CA VAL A 143 15.64 0.01 -8.15
C VAL A 143 15.11 -1.30 -7.54
N PRO A 144 14.90 -2.34 -8.35
CA PRO A 144 14.30 -3.58 -7.87
C PRO A 144 15.22 -4.34 -6.91
N LEU A 145 14.63 -4.91 -5.86
CA LEU A 145 15.29 -5.86 -4.97
C LEU A 145 15.04 -7.29 -5.49
N ALA A 146 16.09 -8.00 -5.84
CA ALA A 146 16.00 -9.36 -6.41
C ALA A 146 15.31 -10.37 -5.47
N LEU A 147 15.42 -10.17 -4.15
CA LEU A 147 14.79 -11.01 -3.13
C LEU A 147 13.26 -10.89 -3.11
N THR A 148 12.70 -9.84 -3.71
CA THR A 148 11.26 -9.53 -3.79
C THR A 148 10.92 -8.99 -5.18
N ALA A 149 11.30 -9.74 -6.21
CA ALA A 149 11.22 -9.32 -7.59
C ALA A 149 9.76 -9.03 -8.03
N VAL A 150 8.82 -9.89 -7.63
CA VAL A 150 7.39 -9.73 -7.92
C VAL A 150 6.84 -8.46 -7.28
N TYR A 151 7.19 -8.20 -6.01
CA TYR A 151 6.81 -6.95 -5.33
C TYR A 151 7.35 -5.74 -6.09
N SER A 152 8.65 -5.72 -6.39
CA SER A 152 9.31 -4.62 -7.11
C SER A 152 8.64 -4.36 -8.46
N ALA A 153 8.31 -5.42 -9.21
CA ALA A 153 7.59 -5.33 -10.47
C ALA A 153 6.19 -4.70 -10.30
N THR A 154 5.43 -5.08 -9.26
CA THR A 154 4.11 -4.46 -9.01
C THR A 154 4.22 -2.98 -8.65
N LYS A 155 5.27 -2.56 -7.94
CA LYS A 155 5.51 -1.17 -7.57
C LYS A 155 5.97 -0.32 -8.76
N ALA A 156 6.79 -0.88 -9.65
CA ALA A 156 7.16 -0.24 -10.92
C ALA A 156 5.95 -0.08 -11.86
N ALA A 157 5.09 -1.12 -11.95
CA ALA A 157 3.86 -1.04 -12.73
C ALA A 157 2.89 0.02 -12.16
N LEU A 158 2.76 0.11 -10.82
CA LEU A 158 1.92 1.12 -10.18
C LEU A 158 2.48 2.54 -10.41
N HIS A 159 3.80 2.75 -10.33
CA HIS A 159 4.45 4.00 -10.69
C HIS A 159 4.08 4.46 -12.12
N SER A 160 4.21 3.56 -13.10
CA SER A 160 3.83 3.84 -14.50
C SER A 160 2.35 4.23 -14.63
N TYR A 161 1.46 3.53 -13.88
CA TYR A 161 0.03 3.86 -13.85
C TYR A 161 -0.23 5.25 -13.26
N VAL A 162 0.46 5.61 -12.18
CA VAL A 162 0.35 6.94 -11.53
C VAL A 162 0.66 8.06 -12.49
N LEU A 163 1.77 7.96 -13.25
CA LEU A 163 2.15 8.95 -14.26
C LEU A 163 1.05 9.13 -15.31
N SER A 164 0.51 8.01 -15.80
CA SER A 164 -0.56 8.01 -16.81
C SER A 164 -1.85 8.62 -16.26
N GLN A 165 -2.24 8.27 -15.03
CA GLN A 165 -3.45 8.80 -14.39
C GLN A 165 -3.32 10.30 -14.08
N ARG A 166 -2.17 10.75 -13.59
CA ARG A 166 -1.87 12.17 -13.37
C ARG A 166 -2.09 12.98 -14.64
N TYR A 167 -1.55 12.52 -15.77
CA TYR A 167 -1.75 13.16 -17.05
C TYR A 167 -3.23 13.23 -17.46
N LYS A 168 -3.97 12.12 -17.28
CA LYS A 168 -5.40 12.06 -17.64
C LYS A 168 -6.30 12.95 -16.78
N LEU A 169 -5.91 13.18 -15.52
CA LEU A 169 -6.69 13.98 -14.57
C LEU A 169 -6.26 15.45 -14.46
N LYS A 170 -5.23 15.89 -15.21
CA LYS A 170 -4.63 17.25 -15.12
C LYS A 170 -5.61 18.41 -15.32
N ALA A 171 -6.74 18.18 -15.99
CA ALA A 171 -7.79 19.18 -16.23
C ALA A 171 -8.99 19.04 -15.27
N THR A 172 -8.83 18.29 -14.17
CA THR A 172 -9.87 18.08 -13.15
C THR A 172 -9.44 18.66 -11.81
N SER A 173 -10.32 18.57 -10.80
CA SER A 173 -10.02 18.94 -9.42
C SER A 173 -9.15 17.92 -8.66
N VAL A 174 -8.77 16.80 -9.30
CA VAL A 174 -8.10 15.67 -8.64
C VAL A 174 -6.59 15.73 -8.88
N ASN A 175 -5.82 15.93 -7.81
CA ASN A 175 -4.38 15.76 -7.81
C ASN A 175 -4.01 14.29 -7.63
N VAL A 176 -3.01 13.80 -8.36
CA VAL A 176 -2.49 12.44 -8.24
C VAL A 176 -1.05 12.50 -7.76
N LEU A 177 -0.83 12.06 -6.53
CA LEU A 177 0.47 12.05 -5.88
C LEU A 177 1.01 10.63 -5.76
N GLU A 178 2.32 10.52 -5.78
CA GLU A 178 3.04 9.27 -5.53
C GLU A 178 3.87 9.40 -4.26
N MET A 179 3.71 8.48 -3.33
CA MET A 179 4.57 8.34 -2.16
C MET A 179 5.42 7.09 -2.36
N ALA A 180 6.74 7.24 -2.37
CA ALA A 180 7.68 6.15 -2.60
C ALA A 180 8.59 5.95 -1.38
N PRO A 181 8.15 5.14 -0.38
CA PRO A 181 8.93 4.87 0.82
C PRO A 181 10.25 4.14 0.52
N PRO A 182 11.33 4.44 1.25
CA PRO A 182 12.48 3.54 1.39
C PRO A 182 12.10 2.34 2.26
N TRP A 183 13.07 1.57 2.72
CA TRP A 183 12.83 0.56 3.76
C TRP A 183 12.47 1.25 5.09
N VAL A 184 11.28 0.98 5.62
CA VAL A 184 10.73 1.60 6.84
C VAL A 184 10.45 0.54 7.89
N GLN A 185 10.77 0.81 9.15
CA GLN A 185 10.49 -0.06 10.30
C GLN A 185 8.98 -0.27 10.48
N THR A 186 8.49 -1.42 10.02
CA THR A 186 7.08 -1.81 10.06
C THR A 186 6.94 -3.34 10.16
N ASP A 187 5.70 -3.85 10.29
CA ASP A 187 5.41 -5.30 10.22
C ASP A 187 5.75 -5.92 8.84
N LEU A 188 5.95 -5.09 7.81
CA LEU A 188 6.30 -5.58 6.47
C LEU A 188 7.70 -6.18 6.50
N LEU A 189 7.85 -7.44 6.08
CA LEU A 189 9.09 -8.23 6.21
C LEU A 189 9.68 -8.26 7.62
N ASN A 190 8.83 -8.12 8.67
CA ASN A 190 9.28 -8.10 10.07
C ASN A 190 10.38 -7.06 10.35
N SER A 191 10.29 -5.90 9.74
CA SER A 191 11.33 -4.86 9.78
C SER A 191 11.24 -3.94 11.00
N ASN A 192 10.40 -4.25 12.00
CA ASN A 192 10.18 -3.36 13.17
C ASN A 192 11.46 -3.04 13.94
N GLU A 193 12.40 -3.99 14.01
CA GLU A 193 13.66 -3.86 14.74
C GLU A 193 14.89 -3.81 13.81
N GLU A 194 14.68 -3.67 12.50
CA GLU A 194 15.76 -3.65 11.52
C GLU A 194 16.50 -2.29 11.57
N PRO A 195 17.77 -2.27 12.01
CA PRO A 195 18.49 -0.99 12.22
C PRO A 195 18.81 -0.23 10.94
N ARG A 196 18.81 -0.92 9.77
CA ARG A 196 19.02 -0.30 8.45
C ARG A 196 17.76 0.36 7.92
N ALA A 197 16.58 0.00 8.46
CA ALA A 197 15.31 0.57 8.05
C ALA A 197 15.08 1.92 8.74
N MET A 198 14.49 2.85 8.00
CA MET A 198 14.13 4.17 8.54
C MET A 198 13.08 4.04 9.64
N PRO A 199 13.24 4.69 10.80
CA PRO A 199 12.21 4.71 11.83
C PRO A 199 10.86 5.22 11.29
N LEU A 200 9.77 4.50 11.60
CA LEU A 200 8.43 4.82 11.09
C LEU A 200 8.04 6.28 11.41
N LYS A 201 8.28 6.74 12.63
CA LYS A 201 7.97 8.11 13.05
C LYS A 201 8.66 9.14 12.16
N GLN A 202 9.95 8.97 11.90
CA GLN A 202 10.73 9.86 11.03
C GLN A 202 10.20 9.86 9.60
N PHE A 203 9.79 8.68 9.09
CA PHE A 203 9.18 8.57 7.77
C PHE A 203 7.85 9.34 7.68
N ILE A 204 6.97 9.19 8.69
CA ILE A 204 5.67 9.88 8.72
C ILE A 204 5.86 11.39 8.78
N GLU A 205 6.71 11.89 9.68
CA GLU A 205 7.01 13.34 9.80
C GLU A 205 7.53 13.93 8.46
N GLY A 206 8.49 13.24 7.83
CA GLY A 206 9.03 13.65 6.53
C GLY A 206 7.98 13.62 5.41
N THR A 207 7.10 12.61 5.43
CA THR A 207 6.01 12.46 4.46
C THR A 207 4.97 13.57 4.61
N ILE A 208 4.49 13.85 5.83
CA ILE A 208 3.52 14.93 6.08
C ILE A 208 4.12 16.28 5.64
N LYS A 209 5.38 16.55 5.98
CA LYS A 209 6.07 17.76 5.52
C LYS A 209 6.10 17.87 4.00
N ALA A 210 6.43 16.79 3.29
CA ALA A 210 6.49 16.77 1.84
C ALA A 210 5.11 16.92 1.20
N LEU A 211 4.05 16.32 1.76
CA LEU A 211 2.67 16.46 1.32
C LEU A 211 2.15 17.91 1.41
N GLY A 212 2.68 18.71 2.33
CA GLY A 212 2.38 20.14 2.45
C GLY A 212 3.02 21.02 1.36
N THR A 213 3.80 20.45 0.44
CA THR A 213 4.41 21.15 -0.68
C THR A 213 3.65 20.94 -1.99
N GLU A 214 4.12 21.53 -3.08
CA GLU A 214 3.60 21.33 -4.45
C GLU A 214 4.21 20.10 -5.14
N ALA A 215 4.97 19.26 -4.41
CA ALA A 215 5.58 18.07 -4.99
C ALA A 215 4.53 17.03 -5.38
N GLU A 216 4.68 16.45 -6.56
CA GLU A 216 3.85 15.35 -7.07
C GLU A 216 4.40 13.97 -6.64
N GLU A 217 5.71 13.90 -6.35
CA GLU A 217 6.41 12.74 -5.81
C GLU A 217 6.84 13.04 -4.37
N ILE A 218 6.26 12.33 -3.44
CA ILE A 218 6.49 12.47 -2.00
C ILE A 218 7.63 11.54 -1.60
N LEU A 219 8.83 12.11 -1.53
CA LEU A 219 10.08 11.39 -1.26
C LEU A 219 10.74 11.95 -0.01
N VAL A 220 11.05 11.08 0.93
CA VAL A 220 12.01 11.37 2.00
C VAL A 220 13.44 11.28 1.46
N GLU A 221 14.40 11.87 2.16
CA GLU A 221 15.78 11.98 1.66
C GLU A 221 16.39 10.60 1.30
N GLN A 222 16.12 9.57 2.09
CA GLN A 222 16.63 8.21 1.89
C GLN A 222 16.09 7.54 0.62
N ALA A 223 14.96 7.97 0.07
CA ALA A 223 14.39 7.44 -1.17
C ALA A 223 14.96 8.11 -2.44
N ARG A 224 15.51 9.34 -2.31
CA ARG A 224 15.99 10.13 -3.45
C ARG A 224 17.08 9.45 -4.29
N PRO A 225 18.09 8.77 -3.70
CA PRO A 225 19.12 8.09 -4.51
C PRO A 225 18.52 7.03 -5.45
N PHE A 226 17.49 6.31 -5.00
CA PHE A 226 16.79 5.32 -5.83
C PHE A 226 16.05 5.98 -6.99
N ARG A 227 15.35 7.08 -6.72
CA ARG A 227 14.57 7.80 -7.73
C ARG A 227 15.46 8.49 -8.77
N ASN A 228 16.60 9.00 -8.38
CA ASN A 228 17.49 9.79 -9.24
C ASN A 228 18.34 8.95 -10.18
N ASN A 229 18.24 7.62 -10.12
CA ASN A 229 19.11 6.72 -10.87
C ASN A 229 18.44 5.82 -11.95
N PRO A 230 17.38 6.19 -12.62
CA PRO A 230 16.97 5.54 -13.86
C PRO A 230 17.87 6.01 -15.01
N GLY A 231 18.35 5.07 -15.84
CA GLY A 231 19.08 5.43 -17.03
C GLY A 231 20.19 4.44 -17.41
N PRO A 232 21.21 4.84 -18.16
CA PRO A 232 22.24 3.94 -18.72
C PRO A 232 23.00 3.10 -17.68
N HIS A 233 23.02 3.54 -16.43
CA HIS A 233 23.69 2.87 -15.31
C HIS A 233 22.75 2.04 -14.41
N GLU A 234 21.50 1.87 -14.80
CA GLU A 234 20.50 1.13 -14.01
C GLU A 234 20.99 -0.26 -13.62
N SER A 235 21.53 -1.06 -14.57
CA SER A 235 22.03 -2.40 -14.29
C SER A 235 23.16 -2.42 -13.25
N ALA A 236 24.05 -1.45 -13.27
CA ALA A 236 25.14 -1.36 -12.30
C ALA A 236 24.62 -1.06 -10.89
N LEU A 237 23.65 -0.15 -10.77
CA LEU A 237 23.02 0.17 -9.49
C LEU A 237 22.20 -1.00 -8.96
N VAL A 238 21.43 -1.67 -9.81
CA VAL A 238 20.66 -2.87 -9.43
C VAL A 238 21.59 -3.93 -8.88
N THR A 239 22.73 -4.21 -9.55
CA THR A 239 23.73 -5.15 -9.06
C THR A 239 24.30 -4.72 -7.72
N GLN A 240 24.81 -3.50 -7.60
CA GLN A 240 25.41 -2.99 -6.35
C GLN A 240 24.41 -3.02 -5.17
N PHE A 241 23.18 -2.62 -5.41
CA PHE A 241 22.12 -2.61 -4.39
C PHE A 241 21.81 -4.04 -3.91
N ASN A 242 21.64 -4.98 -4.83
CA ASN A 242 21.32 -6.37 -4.49
C ASN A 242 22.49 -7.06 -3.80
N ASP A 243 23.73 -6.86 -4.24
CA ASP A 243 24.93 -7.39 -3.58
C ASP A 243 25.04 -6.92 -2.14
N MET A 244 24.79 -5.64 -1.88
CA MET A 244 24.75 -5.06 -0.53
C MET A 244 23.64 -5.69 0.33
N MET A 245 22.45 -5.89 -0.23
CA MET A 245 21.31 -6.46 0.49
C MET A 245 21.49 -7.95 0.81
N ILE A 246 22.10 -8.73 -0.09
CA ILE A 246 22.38 -10.16 0.09
C ILE A 246 23.54 -10.39 1.08
N ALA A 247 24.59 -9.56 1.03
CA ALA A 247 25.73 -9.64 1.94
C ALA A 247 25.37 -9.33 3.40
N ALA A 248 24.27 -8.63 3.65
CA ALA A 248 23.80 -8.31 4.98
C ALA A 248 23.08 -9.51 5.64
N PRO A 249 23.17 -9.69 6.98
CA PRO A 249 22.39 -10.70 7.67
C PRO A 249 20.90 -10.56 7.34
N GLN A 250 20.30 -11.64 6.83
CA GLN A 250 18.86 -11.65 6.54
C GLN A 250 18.08 -11.66 7.86
N PRO A 251 16.95 -10.94 7.97
CA PRO A 251 16.07 -11.07 9.12
C PRO A 251 15.57 -12.53 9.21
N PRO A 252 15.39 -13.10 10.41
CA PRO A 252 14.89 -14.45 10.56
C PRO A 252 13.57 -14.59 9.83
N ALA A 253 13.42 -15.70 9.09
CA ALA A 253 12.16 -16.01 8.43
C ALA A 253 11.02 -15.99 9.46
N PRO A 254 9.86 -15.38 9.17
CA PRO A 254 8.76 -15.31 10.13
C PRO A 254 8.34 -16.73 10.54
N ALA A 255 8.36 -17.01 11.84
CA ALA A 255 7.90 -18.28 12.36
C ALA A 255 6.44 -18.51 11.96
N GLY A 256 6.15 -19.62 11.25
CA GLY A 256 4.78 -20.04 10.91
C GLY A 256 4.23 -19.51 9.59
N THR A 257 5.05 -19.19 8.58
CA THR A 257 4.55 -18.81 7.25
C THR A 257 3.90 -19.94 6.45
N ALA A 258 4.10 -21.22 6.81
CA ALA A 258 3.47 -22.34 6.14
C ALA A 258 1.94 -22.41 6.38
N ASP A 259 1.43 -21.99 7.53
CA ASP A 259 0.03 -22.21 7.93
C ASP A 259 -0.88 -20.96 7.84
N ARG A 260 -0.35 -19.76 7.65
CA ARG A 260 -1.18 -18.53 7.64
C ARG A 260 -1.87 -18.25 6.31
N TRP A 261 -1.60 -19.02 5.28
CA TRP A 261 -2.18 -18.86 3.93
C TRP A 261 -2.96 -20.10 3.48
N ALA A 262 -3.34 -20.99 4.38
CA ALA A 262 -4.34 -22.02 4.09
C ALA A 262 -5.67 -21.32 3.76
N ILE A 263 -5.81 -20.87 2.53
CA ILE A 263 -7.12 -20.64 1.93
C ILE A 263 -7.76 -22.02 1.89
N ALA A 264 -8.89 -22.18 2.59
CA ALA A 264 -9.68 -23.41 2.57
C ALA A 264 -9.83 -23.87 1.11
N ASP A 265 -9.37 -25.07 0.81
CA ASP A 265 -9.49 -25.69 -0.50
C ASP A 265 -10.99 -25.81 -0.85
N PRO A 266 -11.51 -25.08 -1.86
CA PRO A 266 -12.91 -25.18 -2.22
C PRO A 266 -13.27 -26.53 -2.82
N THR A 267 -12.30 -27.46 -3.02
CA THR A 267 -12.54 -28.81 -3.55
C THR A 267 -12.56 -29.89 -2.44
N ALA A 268 -12.21 -29.57 -1.19
CA ALA A 268 -12.23 -30.50 -0.08
C ALA A 268 -13.60 -30.54 0.60
N SER A 269 -14.64 -30.97 -0.08
CA SER A 269 -15.78 -31.63 0.57
C SER A 269 -16.80 -32.11 -0.46
N ARG A 270 -16.81 -33.40 -0.74
CA ARG A 270 -18.02 -34.21 -0.96
C ARG A 270 -17.64 -35.68 -0.92
N THR A 271 -17.46 -36.22 0.28
CA THR A 271 -17.63 -37.64 0.49
C THR A 271 -19.12 -37.94 0.38
N PRO A 272 -19.55 -38.86 -0.49
CA PRO A 272 -20.95 -39.24 -0.54
C PRO A 272 -21.32 -40.03 0.71
N SER A 273 -22.40 -39.63 1.36
CA SER A 273 -23.01 -40.37 2.48
C SER A 273 -23.46 -41.76 1.98
N PRO A 274 -23.25 -42.83 2.78
CA PRO A 274 -23.76 -44.14 2.43
C PRO A 274 -25.29 -44.19 2.50
N LYS A 275 -25.91 -44.78 1.47
CA LYS A 275 -27.36 -45.04 1.43
C LYS A 275 -27.75 -46.04 2.54
N PRO A 276 -28.85 -45.84 3.26
CA PRO A 276 -29.38 -46.82 4.18
C PRO A 276 -29.94 -48.02 3.43
N LYS A 277 -29.73 -49.22 4.03
CA LYS A 277 -30.32 -50.48 3.57
C LYS A 277 -31.80 -50.53 3.94
#